data_7da6f6f5e68856d786ea43bc58016a21
#
_entry.id   7da6f6f5e68856d786ea43bc58016a21
#
_cell.length_a   1.000
_cell.length_b   1.000
_cell.length_c   1.000
_cell.angle_alpha   90.00
_cell.angle_beta   90.00
_cell.angle_gamma   90.00
#
_symmetry.space_group_name_H-M   'P 1'
#
loop_
_entity.id
_entity.type
_entity.pdbx_description
1 polymer ?
#
loop_
_entity_poly.entity_id
_entity_poly.type
_entity_poly.pdbx_seq_one_letter_code
_entity_poly.pdbx_strand_id
1 'polypeptide(L)'
;WFSYRWSQIFAAGKIPAKETVLKARRTSDDSQAPWVPAPIEEVVNTILADKPDMVFAPHVETASGMLLPDDYIKAVTDAVHQVGGLFVLDCVASGTLWADMKKLGVDILISAPQKGWSASPCAALVMMNDAAEARMNERESSSFACNLKTWHGIMKAYENGGHAYHATMPTDALAA
;
A
#
# COMPACT_ATOMS: atom_id res chain seq x y z
N TRP A 1 -10.55 -10.30 1.95
CA TRP A 1 -11.55 -9.82 0.98
C TRP A 1 -11.05 -8.57 0.25
N PHE A 2 -10.82 -7.49 0.96
CA PHE A 2 -10.35 -6.24 0.34
C PHE A 2 -8.92 -6.34 -0.20
N SER A 3 -8.06 -7.12 0.41
CA SER A 3 -6.68 -7.38 -0.05
C SER A 3 -6.63 -7.99 -1.46
N TYR A 4 -7.65 -8.75 -1.87
CA TYR A 4 -7.75 -9.26 -3.25
C TYR A 4 -7.95 -8.18 -4.30
N ARG A 5 -8.22 -6.93 -3.90
CA ARG A 5 -8.28 -5.81 -4.83
C ARG A 5 -6.94 -5.61 -5.54
N TRP A 6 -5.83 -5.86 -4.86
CA TRP A 6 -4.51 -5.83 -5.48
C TRP A 6 -4.40 -6.83 -6.64
N SER A 7 -4.73 -8.11 -6.40
CA SER A 7 -4.73 -9.15 -7.45
C SER A 7 -5.66 -8.79 -8.61
N GLN A 8 -6.84 -8.25 -8.32
CA GLN A 8 -7.79 -7.81 -9.36
C GLN A 8 -7.23 -6.67 -10.22
N ILE A 9 -6.58 -5.68 -9.59
CA ILE A 9 -5.93 -4.57 -10.29
C ILE A 9 -4.75 -5.08 -11.13
N PHE A 10 -3.93 -5.96 -10.58
CA PHE A 10 -2.80 -6.54 -11.27
C PHE A 10 -3.23 -7.34 -12.49
N ALA A 11 -4.25 -8.17 -12.35
CA ALA A 11 -4.80 -8.96 -13.47
C ALA A 11 -5.41 -8.05 -14.55
N ALA A 12 -6.20 -7.06 -14.16
CA ALA A 12 -6.83 -6.12 -15.10
C ALA A 12 -5.81 -5.27 -15.86
N GLY A 13 -4.78 -4.79 -15.15
CA GLY A 13 -3.72 -3.94 -15.72
C GLY A 13 -2.57 -4.72 -16.35
N LYS A 14 -2.51 -6.04 -16.19
CA LYS A 14 -1.36 -6.88 -16.60
C LYS A 14 -0.03 -6.32 -16.10
N ILE A 15 -0.02 -5.89 -14.82
CA ILE A 15 1.08 -5.09 -14.25
C ILE A 15 2.28 -5.97 -13.90
N PRO A 16 2.17 -7.01 -13.02
CA PRO A 16 3.33 -7.83 -12.65
C PRO A 16 3.53 -8.98 -13.63
N ALA A 17 4.77 -9.39 -13.81
CA ALA A 17 5.11 -10.62 -14.52
C ALA A 17 4.72 -11.89 -13.71
N LYS A 18 4.80 -11.80 -12.37
CA LYS A 18 4.43 -12.86 -11.43
C LYS A 18 3.77 -12.25 -10.21
N GLU A 19 2.76 -12.93 -9.68
CA GLU A 19 2.13 -12.63 -8.40
C GLU A 19 2.18 -13.86 -7.50
N THR A 20 2.58 -13.69 -6.25
CA THR A 20 2.50 -14.71 -5.19
C THR A 20 1.55 -14.19 -4.09
N VAL A 21 0.47 -14.92 -3.82
CA VAL A 21 -0.54 -14.54 -2.84
C VAL A 21 -0.42 -15.40 -1.59
N LEU A 22 -0.04 -14.79 -0.47
CA LEU A 22 -0.02 -15.42 0.85
C LEU A 22 -1.33 -15.12 1.58
N LYS A 23 -2.04 -16.16 1.99
CA LYS A 23 -3.39 -16.03 2.53
C LYS A 23 -3.42 -16.18 4.04
N ALA A 24 -4.27 -15.36 4.68
CA ALA A 24 -4.66 -15.58 6.06
C ALA A 24 -5.36 -16.93 6.24
N ARG A 25 -5.29 -17.48 7.42
CA ARG A 25 -5.85 -18.79 7.79
C ARG A 25 -6.78 -18.66 8.99
N ARG A 26 -7.77 -19.52 9.08
CA ARG A 26 -8.55 -19.66 10.31
C ARG A 26 -7.72 -20.39 11.37
N THR A 27 -7.96 -20.05 12.64
CA THR A 27 -7.29 -20.71 13.77
C THR A 27 -7.81 -22.14 14.02
N SER A 28 -9.02 -22.46 13.51
CA SER A 28 -9.61 -23.81 13.54
C SER A 28 -10.66 -23.96 12.44
N ASP A 29 -11.23 -25.15 12.30
CA ASP A 29 -12.31 -25.46 11.36
C ASP A 29 -13.69 -24.94 11.81
N ASP A 30 -13.80 -24.34 12.99
CA ASP A 30 -15.04 -23.71 13.46
C ASP A 30 -15.40 -22.52 12.53
N SER A 31 -16.69 -22.42 12.18
CA SER A 31 -17.21 -21.36 11.33
C SER A 31 -17.03 -19.95 11.91
N GLN A 32 -16.89 -19.83 13.23
CA GLN A 32 -16.64 -18.58 13.96
C GLN A 32 -15.16 -18.39 14.34
N ALA A 33 -14.28 -19.32 13.94
CA ALA A 33 -12.85 -19.19 14.26
C ALA A 33 -12.27 -17.90 13.70
N PRO A 34 -11.47 -17.16 14.48
CA PRO A 34 -10.83 -15.93 14.02
C PRO A 34 -9.80 -16.23 12.92
N TRP A 35 -9.52 -15.22 12.11
CA TRP A 35 -8.49 -15.26 11.10
C TRP A 35 -7.17 -14.72 11.65
N VAL A 36 -6.09 -15.33 11.23
CA VAL A 36 -4.72 -14.88 11.50
C VAL A 36 -3.95 -14.72 10.19
N PRO A 37 -2.98 -13.82 10.12
CA PRO A 37 -2.13 -13.72 8.93
C PRO A 37 -1.37 -15.02 8.69
N ALA A 38 -0.79 -15.19 7.49
CA ALA A 38 0.14 -16.29 7.24
C ALA A 38 1.27 -16.24 8.28
N PRO A 39 1.82 -17.38 8.72
CA PRO A 39 2.96 -17.39 9.66
C PRO A 39 4.10 -16.52 9.14
N ILE A 40 4.70 -15.71 10.00
CA ILE A 40 5.72 -14.72 9.59
C ILE A 40 6.93 -15.39 8.94
N GLU A 41 7.32 -16.57 9.40
CA GLU A 41 8.43 -17.34 8.84
C GLU A 41 8.12 -17.76 7.39
N GLU A 42 6.89 -18.14 7.10
CA GLU A 42 6.45 -18.48 5.74
C GLU A 42 6.55 -17.27 4.82
N VAL A 43 6.08 -16.10 5.30
CA VAL A 43 6.13 -14.85 4.54
C VAL A 43 7.57 -14.44 4.26
N VAL A 44 8.41 -14.42 5.28
CA VAL A 44 9.84 -14.06 5.15
C VAL A 44 10.55 -15.02 4.20
N ASN A 45 10.38 -16.33 4.38
CA ASN A 45 11.01 -17.33 3.49
C ASN A 45 10.56 -17.19 2.04
N THR A 46 9.28 -16.90 1.80
CA THR A 46 8.76 -16.67 0.46
C THR A 46 9.36 -15.40 -0.17
N ILE A 47 9.47 -14.30 0.58
CA ILE A 47 10.10 -13.07 0.12
C ILE A 47 11.57 -13.31 -0.25
N LEU A 48 12.31 -13.99 0.60
CA LEU A 48 13.73 -14.28 0.36
C LEU A 48 13.95 -15.19 -0.85
N ALA A 49 13.04 -16.14 -1.08
CA ALA A 49 13.10 -17.07 -2.20
C ALA A 49 12.66 -16.43 -3.53
N ASP A 50 11.51 -15.71 -3.53
CA ASP A 50 10.92 -15.12 -4.73
C ASP A 50 11.56 -13.78 -5.13
N LYS A 51 12.18 -13.07 -4.19
CA LYS A 51 12.83 -11.76 -4.37
C LYS A 51 11.94 -10.77 -5.13
N PRO A 52 10.73 -10.47 -4.60
CA PRO A 52 9.78 -9.61 -5.28
C PRO A 52 10.29 -8.16 -5.36
N ASP A 53 9.96 -7.47 -6.44
CA ASP A 53 10.19 -6.02 -6.56
C ASP A 53 9.32 -5.24 -5.57
N MET A 54 8.11 -5.73 -5.27
CA MET A 54 7.18 -5.08 -4.35
C MET A 54 6.36 -6.11 -3.56
N VAL A 55 6.10 -5.79 -2.30
CA VAL A 55 5.20 -6.55 -1.42
C VAL A 55 4.09 -5.63 -0.93
N PHE A 56 2.85 -6.11 -0.96
CA PHE A 56 1.66 -5.36 -0.54
C PHE A 56 0.99 -6.08 0.62
N ALA A 57 0.64 -5.37 1.66
CA ALA A 57 -0.15 -5.92 2.75
C ALA A 57 -1.16 -4.88 3.28
N PRO A 58 -2.36 -5.30 3.71
CA PRO A 58 -3.25 -4.43 4.45
C PRO A 58 -2.74 -4.28 5.88
N HIS A 59 -2.80 -3.08 6.44
CA HIS A 59 -2.67 -2.88 7.89
C HIS A 59 -3.87 -3.49 8.60
N VAL A 60 -5.07 -3.21 8.08
CA VAL A 60 -6.33 -3.79 8.54
C VAL A 60 -7.07 -4.47 7.39
N GLU A 61 -7.38 -5.77 7.55
CA GLU A 61 -8.32 -6.45 6.67
C GLU A 61 -9.72 -6.46 7.31
N THR A 62 -10.54 -5.52 6.88
CA THR A 62 -11.86 -5.26 7.45
C THR A 62 -12.79 -6.49 7.45
N ALA A 63 -12.76 -7.29 6.39
CA ALA A 63 -13.66 -8.43 6.24
C ALA A 63 -13.40 -9.56 7.24
N SER A 64 -12.18 -9.65 7.77
CA SER A 64 -11.80 -10.64 8.79
C SER A 64 -11.57 -10.03 10.18
N GLY A 65 -11.65 -8.71 10.31
CA GLY A 65 -11.35 -8.00 11.56
C GLY A 65 -9.89 -8.11 11.99
N MET A 66 -8.98 -8.30 11.04
CA MET A 66 -7.57 -8.58 11.31
C MET A 66 -6.73 -7.31 11.17
N LEU A 67 -5.87 -7.08 12.16
CA LEU A 67 -4.86 -6.02 12.18
C LEU A 67 -3.48 -6.67 12.20
N LEU A 68 -2.58 -6.25 11.31
CA LEU A 68 -1.17 -6.66 11.36
C LEU A 68 -0.45 -5.90 12.49
N PRO A 69 0.20 -6.60 13.43
CA PRO A 69 0.97 -5.93 14.48
C PRO A 69 2.30 -5.37 13.94
N ASP A 70 2.84 -4.37 14.65
CA ASP A 70 4.06 -3.65 14.26
C ASP A 70 5.27 -4.57 14.03
N ASP A 71 5.45 -5.58 14.87
CA ASP A 71 6.54 -6.55 14.75
C ASP A 71 6.43 -7.43 13.51
N TYR A 72 5.20 -7.81 13.15
CA TYR A 72 4.94 -8.53 11.89
C TYR A 72 5.28 -7.66 10.68
N ILE A 73 4.79 -6.41 10.66
CA ILE A 73 5.07 -5.45 9.59
C ILE A 73 6.58 -5.25 9.47
N LYS A 74 7.27 -5.04 10.59
CA LYS A 74 8.71 -4.84 10.63
C LYS A 74 9.49 -6.03 10.06
N ALA A 75 9.12 -7.25 10.43
CA ALA A 75 9.75 -8.46 9.90
C ALA A 75 9.56 -8.60 8.38
N VAL A 76 8.37 -8.24 7.87
CA VAL A 76 8.10 -8.24 6.42
C VAL A 76 8.96 -7.18 5.72
N THR A 77 9.00 -5.95 6.23
CA THR A 77 9.79 -4.86 5.61
C THR A 77 11.28 -5.19 5.59
N ASP A 78 11.82 -5.74 6.68
CA ASP A 78 13.23 -6.13 6.75
C ASP A 78 13.57 -7.21 5.70
N ALA A 79 12.70 -8.20 5.51
CA ALA A 79 12.89 -9.23 4.48
C ALA A 79 12.81 -8.64 3.06
N VAL A 80 11.86 -7.73 2.82
CA VAL A 80 11.70 -7.03 1.53
C VAL A 80 12.93 -6.19 1.19
N HIS A 81 13.42 -5.42 2.15
CA HIS A 81 14.62 -4.58 1.96
C HIS A 81 15.87 -5.43 1.73
N GLN A 82 15.98 -6.60 2.39
CA GLN A 82 17.11 -7.52 2.19
C GLN A 82 17.24 -8.00 0.74
N VAL A 83 16.13 -8.08 0.01
CA VAL A 83 16.12 -8.47 -1.41
C VAL A 83 16.05 -7.28 -2.39
N GLY A 84 16.08 -6.04 -1.88
CA GLY A 84 16.02 -4.81 -2.68
C GLY A 84 14.64 -4.44 -3.19
N GLY A 85 13.58 -5.03 -2.62
CA GLY A 85 12.18 -4.71 -2.91
C GLY A 85 11.67 -3.51 -2.13
N LEU A 86 10.42 -3.09 -2.40
CA LEU A 86 9.69 -2.06 -1.68
C LEU A 86 8.44 -2.65 -1.00
N PHE A 87 8.11 -2.14 0.18
CA PHE A 87 6.91 -2.55 0.92
C PHE A 87 5.82 -1.48 0.87
N VAL A 88 4.61 -1.90 0.50
CA VAL A 88 3.41 -1.06 0.43
C VAL A 88 2.44 -1.49 1.53
N LEU A 89 2.14 -0.57 2.46
CA LEU A 89 1.17 -0.77 3.52
C LEU A 89 -0.15 -0.07 3.18
N ASP A 90 -1.22 -0.84 3.06
CA ASP A 90 -2.56 -0.33 2.84
C ASP A 90 -3.23 0.03 4.18
N CYS A 91 -3.25 1.31 4.49
CA CYS A 91 -3.86 1.89 5.69
C CYS A 91 -5.27 2.46 5.44
N VAL A 92 -5.92 2.12 4.34
CA VAL A 92 -7.27 2.63 4.03
C VAL A 92 -8.27 2.33 5.14
N ALA A 93 -8.19 1.15 5.76
CA ALA A 93 -9.09 0.73 6.84
C ALA A 93 -8.49 0.88 8.24
N SER A 94 -7.35 1.55 8.41
CA SER A 94 -6.66 1.70 9.70
C SER A 94 -7.37 2.64 10.69
N GLY A 95 -8.34 3.41 10.22
CA GLY A 95 -9.03 4.39 11.07
C GLY A 95 -8.07 5.47 11.56
N THR A 96 -8.00 5.63 12.88
CA THR A 96 -7.10 6.56 13.57
C THR A 96 -5.81 5.91 14.07
N LEU A 97 -5.54 4.65 13.70
CA LEU A 97 -4.29 3.98 14.03
C LEU A 97 -3.20 4.44 13.07
N TRP A 98 -2.21 5.15 13.59
CA TRP A 98 -1.09 5.65 12.81
C TRP A 98 0.03 4.62 12.71
N ALA A 99 0.41 4.28 11.48
CA ALA A 99 1.61 3.51 11.21
C ALA A 99 2.80 4.47 11.05
N ASP A 100 3.81 4.33 11.89
CA ASP A 100 5.06 5.08 11.76
C ASP A 100 5.91 4.46 10.65
N MET A 101 5.88 5.06 9.47
CA MET A 101 6.60 4.56 8.28
C MET A 101 8.09 4.38 8.53
N LYS A 102 8.74 5.31 9.25
CA LYS A 102 10.18 5.25 9.52
C LYS A 102 10.52 4.12 10.47
N LYS A 103 9.78 4.02 11.57
CA LYS A 103 9.97 2.96 12.57
C LYS A 103 9.73 1.57 11.98
N LEU A 104 8.70 1.42 11.16
CA LEU A 104 8.29 0.15 10.57
C LEU A 104 9.04 -0.19 9.28
N GLY A 105 9.73 0.76 8.67
CA GLY A 105 10.43 0.58 7.40
C GLY A 105 9.49 0.55 6.19
N VAL A 106 8.29 1.13 6.30
CA VAL A 106 7.31 1.17 5.21
C VAL A 106 7.78 2.15 4.13
N ASP A 107 7.82 1.70 2.87
CA ASP A 107 8.28 2.53 1.76
C ASP A 107 7.15 3.36 1.16
N ILE A 108 5.97 2.73 1.05
CA ILE A 108 4.77 3.39 0.54
C ILE A 108 3.61 3.07 1.49
N LEU A 109 2.92 4.11 1.95
CA LEU A 109 1.71 3.98 2.73
C LEU A 109 0.56 4.60 1.94
N ILE A 110 -0.55 3.87 1.82
CA ILE A 110 -1.73 4.36 1.15
C ILE A 110 -2.90 4.51 2.12
N SER A 111 -3.69 5.55 1.93
CA SER A 111 -4.91 5.82 2.68
C SER A 111 -5.96 6.47 1.79
N ALA A 112 -7.15 6.72 2.34
CA ALA A 112 -8.25 7.36 1.65
C ALA A 112 -9.07 8.21 2.60
N PRO A 113 -9.57 9.39 2.18
CA PRO A 113 -10.26 10.34 3.05
C PRO A 113 -11.58 9.82 3.63
N GLN A 114 -12.32 9.01 2.87
CA GLN A 114 -13.69 8.57 3.20
C GLN A 114 -13.77 7.44 4.24
N LYS A 115 -12.66 7.01 4.82
CA LYS A 115 -12.61 5.99 5.87
C LYS A 115 -12.36 6.64 7.22
N GLY A 116 -11.25 6.38 7.86
CA GLY A 116 -10.93 6.90 9.18
C GLY A 116 -10.81 8.43 9.28
N TRP A 117 -10.61 9.11 8.17
CA TRP A 117 -10.53 10.59 8.11
C TRP A 117 -11.91 11.27 8.07
N SER A 118 -13.00 10.51 7.87
CA SER A 118 -14.39 11.00 7.87
C SER A 118 -14.68 12.12 6.87
N ALA A 119 -13.92 12.18 5.77
CA ALA A 119 -14.11 13.15 4.69
C ALA A 119 -14.81 12.51 3.47
N SER A 120 -15.08 13.29 2.44
CA SER A 120 -15.63 12.78 1.18
C SER A 120 -14.58 11.98 0.38
N PRO A 121 -15.00 10.96 -0.38
CA PRO A 121 -14.09 10.29 -1.30
C PRO A 121 -13.69 11.24 -2.44
N CYS A 122 -12.42 11.61 -2.50
CA CYS A 122 -11.96 12.62 -3.46
C CYS A 122 -10.59 12.32 -4.08
N ALA A 123 -9.69 11.67 -3.34
CA ALA A 123 -8.33 11.40 -3.78
C ALA A 123 -7.76 10.17 -3.09
N ALA A 124 -6.73 9.58 -3.67
CA ALA A 124 -5.87 8.66 -2.95
C ALA A 124 -4.80 9.46 -2.18
N LEU A 125 -4.57 9.06 -0.93
CA LEU A 125 -3.46 9.58 -0.13
C LEU A 125 -2.31 8.59 -0.22
N VAL A 126 -1.20 9.02 -0.81
CA VAL A 126 -0.02 8.18 -1.04
C VAL A 126 1.19 8.86 -0.42
N MET A 127 1.76 8.27 0.63
CA MET A 127 3.00 8.70 1.25
C MET A 127 4.14 7.80 0.80
N MET A 128 5.27 8.38 0.42
CA MET A 128 6.44 7.66 -0.08
C MET A 128 7.69 8.09 0.69
N ASN A 129 8.61 7.14 0.92
CA ASN A 129 9.95 7.46 1.36
C ASN A 129 10.88 7.73 0.15
N ASP A 130 12.12 8.13 0.41
CA ASP A 130 13.09 8.48 -0.64
C ASP A 130 13.38 7.30 -1.59
N ALA A 131 13.36 6.06 -1.09
CA ALA A 131 13.60 4.86 -1.91
C ALA A 131 12.44 4.61 -2.89
N ALA A 132 11.22 4.80 -2.44
CA ALA A 132 10.03 4.68 -3.28
C ALA A 132 9.98 5.81 -4.33
N GLU A 133 10.32 7.06 -3.93
CA GLU A 133 10.41 8.19 -4.86
C GLU A 133 11.47 7.94 -5.94
N ALA A 134 12.66 7.47 -5.57
CA ALA A 134 13.73 7.14 -6.51
C ALA A 134 13.25 6.06 -7.51
N ARG A 135 12.64 4.99 -7.02
CA ARG A 135 12.11 3.91 -7.87
C ARG A 135 11.00 4.41 -8.80
N MET A 136 10.10 5.29 -8.33
CA MET A 136 9.05 5.92 -9.13
C MET A 136 9.67 6.73 -10.29
N ASN A 137 10.74 7.48 -10.02
CA ASN A 137 11.39 8.33 -11.02
C ASN A 137 12.09 7.53 -12.13
N GLU A 138 12.49 6.29 -11.85
CA GLU A 138 13.13 5.37 -12.82
C GLU A 138 12.12 4.63 -13.70
N ARG A 139 10.83 4.72 -13.41
CA ARG A 139 9.79 3.94 -14.09
C ARG A 139 8.81 4.82 -14.84
N GLU A 140 8.16 4.24 -15.84
CA GLU A 140 7.06 4.87 -16.55
C GLU A 140 5.73 4.19 -16.18
N SER A 141 4.70 5.02 -15.97
CA SER A 141 3.35 4.53 -15.66
C SER A 141 2.61 4.17 -16.94
N SER A 142 1.89 3.05 -16.92
CA SER A 142 0.92 2.69 -17.97
C SER A 142 -0.45 3.35 -17.77
N SER A 143 -0.66 4.07 -16.66
CA SER A 143 -1.90 4.78 -16.36
C SER A 143 -1.69 6.29 -16.50
N PHE A 144 -2.59 6.96 -17.23
CA PHE A 144 -2.61 8.42 -17.29
C PHE A 144 -3.05 9.02 -15.96
N ALA A 145 -4.24 8.64 -15.46
CA ALA A 145 -4.84 9.24 -14.28
C ALA A 145 -4.14 8.89 -12.95
N CYS A 146 -3.55 7.68 -12.86
CA CYS A 146 -2.87 7.20 -11.65
C CYS A 146 -1.34 7.29 -11.75
N ASN A 147 -0.80 8.17 -12.60
CA ASN A 147 0.63 8.38 -12.74
C ASN A 147 1.18 9.19 -11.56
N LEU A 148 1.73 8.51 -10.56
CA LEU A 148 2.28 9.15 -9.35
C LEU A 148 3.41 10.12 -9.67
N LYS A 149 4.29 9.82 -10.64
CA LYS A 149 5.37 10.71 -11.06
C LYS A 149 4.84 12.05 -11.56
N THR A 150 3.77 12.03 -12.37
CA THR A 150 3.14 13.25 -12.85
C THR A 150 2.47 14.02 -11.71
N TRP A 151 1.70 13.35 -10.84
CA TRP A 151 1.08 14.00 -9.68
C TRP A 151 2.11 14.59 -8.71
N HIS A 152 3.22 13.87 -8.47
CA HIS A 152 4.32 14.39 -7.65
C HIS A 152 4.93 15.66 -8.25
N GLY A 153 5.13 15.69 -9.58
CA GLY A 153 5.58 16.88 -10.28
C GLY A 153 4.62 18.08 -10.14
N ILE A 154 3.30 17.84 -10.15
CA ILE A 154 2.29 18.87 -9.88
C ILE A 154 2.44 19.42 -8.47
N MET A 155 2.55 18.55 -7.46
CA MET A 155 2.71 18.96 -6.06
C MET A 155 3.99 19.78 -5.86
N LYS A 156 5.12 19.33 -6.44
CA LYS A 156 6.39 20.08 -6.39
C LYS A 156 6.31 21.45 -7.04
N ALA A 157 5.57 21.61 -8.13
CA ALA A 157 5.36 22.91 -8.76
C ALA A 157 4.65 23.88 -7.79
N TYR A 158 3.61 23.44 -7.10
CA TYR A 158 2.89 24.26 -6.12
C TYR A 158 3.72 24.54 -4.86
N GLU A 159 4.46 23.57 -4.34
CA GLU A 159 5.39 23.78 -3.21
C GLU A 159 6.43 24.89 -3.51
N ASN A 160 6.85 25.01 -4.75
CA ASN A 160 7.80 26.01 -5.22
C ASN A 160 7.13 27.33 -5.65
N GLY A 161 5.85 27.53 -5.34
CA GLY A 161 5.11 28.75 -5.67
C GLY A 161 4.72 28.89 -7.15
N GLY A 162 4.86 27.82 -7.93
CA GLY A 162 4.47 27.76 -9.33
C GLY A 162 3.05 27.25 -9.53
N HIS A 163 2.75 26.90 -10.78
CA HIS A 163 1.46 26.35 -11.20
C HIS A 163 1.68 25.25 -12.22
N ALA A 164 0.96 24.13 -12.07
CA ALA A 164 0.95 23.04 -13.04
C ALA A 164 -0.41 22.33 -13.00
N TYR A 165 -0.78 21.66 -14.11
CA TYR A 165 -2.05 20.97 -14.25
C TYR A 165 -1.83 19.61 -14.92
N HIS A 166 -2.54 18.61 -14.43
CA HIS A 166 -2.56 17.27 -15.05
C HIS A 166 -3.99 16.81 -15.31
N ALA A 167 -4.83 16.81 -14.26
CA ALA A 167 -6.23 16.43 -14.36
C ALA A 167 -7.06 17.16 -13.30
N THR A 168 -8.35 17.36 -13.58
CA THR A 168 -9.24 18.05 -12.64
C THR A 168 -9.53 17.17 -11.44
N MET A 169 -9.33 17.74 -10.25
CA MET A 169 -9.67 17.14 -8.97
C MET A 169 -11.02 17.66 -8.47
N PRO A 170 -11.78 16.91 -7.64
CA PRO A 170 -13.00 17.38 -6.99
C PRO A 170 -12.64 18.38 -5.87
N THR A 171 -12.45 19.65 -6.24
CA THR A 171 -11.88 20.69 -5.37
C THR A 171 -12.71 21.00 -4.14
N ASP A 172 -14.03 20.92 -4.22
CA ASP A 172 -14.97 21.07 -3.11
C ASP A 172 -14.80 19.95 -2.05
N ALA A 173 -14.66 18.73 -2.51
CA ALA A 173 -14.43 17.57 -1.63
C ALA A 173 -13.01 17.54 -1.04
N LEU A 174 -12.03 18.16 -1.71
CA LEU A 174 -10.66 18.30 -1.21
C LEU A 174 -10.53 19.39 -0.14
N ALA A 175 -11.38 20.42 -0.22
CA ALA A 175 -11.38 21.55 0.70
C ALA A 175 -12.19 21.28 1.98
N ALA A 176 -13.08 20.29 1.97
CA ALA A 176 -13.92 19.93 3.12
C ALA A 176 -13.18 19.09 4.15
#